data_9633f0e5374f7bcabd7dd57ff858ccd8
#
_entry.id   9633f0e5374f7bcabd7dd57ff858ccd8
#
_cell.length_a   1.000
_cell.length_b   1.000
_cell.length_c   1.000
_cell.angle_alpha   90.00
_cell.angle_beta   90.00
_cell.angle_gamma   90.00
#
_symmetry.space_group_name_H-M   'P 1'
#
loop_
_entity.id
_entity.type
_entity.pdbx_description
1 polymer ?
#
loop_
_entity_poly.entity_id
_entity_poly.type
_entity_poly.pdbx_seq_one_letter_code
_entity_poly.pdbx_strand_id
1 'polypeptide(L)'
;MSNTNIRLKKYLAASGTLLVGNVVFGQNLQYTDVNPDVILDKNAGPFEMDFNNDLSVDITFEVASFDGSGSSTYMGIPFTFVYNGSQAGVVPGANGGVQGQVIGSSSTFGVSVLNEGDAISAANNFSSQSAAIGLQGVVSIPAFNIDYAINQGEFLGASQKFMGMKFQAAGNMHYGWVRLSVDTLDPAGLKLIIHDYAYNGTANEQIIAGDPIGSVIAQAALQDKVSFLITTDLVTLNVTPDLIGGELQIVNIDGKSTYTLPIDDIGTKVRLEDYSTGIYFIEARFGEGTLSRKIYVK
;
A
#
# COMPACT_ATOMS: atom_id res chain seq x y z
N MET A 1 9.65 -23.41 -22.56
CA MET A 1 8.35 -22.70 -22.53
C MET A 1 8.01 -22.44 -21.09
N SER A 2 7.93 -21.21 -20.76
CA SER A 2 8.21 -20.57 -19.48
C SER A 2 7.17 -20.82 -18.38
N ASN A 3 7.65 -21.16 -17.19
CA ASN A 3 6.90 -21.25 -15.91
C ASN A 3 6.31 -19.90 -15.43
N THR A 4 6.54 -18.82 -16.15
CA THR A 4 6.15 -17.45 -15.78
C THR A 4 4.64 -17.25 -15.78
N ASN A 5 3.93 -17.90 -16.74
CA ASN A 5 2.47 -17.76 -16.88
C ASN A 5 1.65 -18.47 -15.78
N ILE A 6 2.27 -19.36 -14.98
CA ILE A 6 1.55 -20.08 -13.93
C ILE A 6 1.52 -19.27 -12.64
N ARG A 7 2.51 -18.41 -12.41
CA ARG A 7 2.58 -17.57 -11.19
C ARG A 7 1.60 -16.40 -11.24
N LEU A 8 1.48 -15.75 -12.38
CA LEU A 8 0.51 -14.65 -12.57
C LEU A 8 -0.94 -15.11 -12.31
N LYS A 9 -1.31 -16.31 -12.81
CA LYS A 9 -2.66 -16.88 -12.60
C LYS A 9 -2.97 -17.26 -11.15
N LYS A 10 -1.97 -17.54 -10.31
CA LYS A 10 -2.18 -17.87 -8.89
C LYS A 10 -2.48 -16.64 -8.03
N TYR A 11 -1.90 -15.49 -8.35
CA TYR A 11 -2.13 -14.26 -7.60
C TYR A 11 -3.42 -13.53 -8.01
N LEU A 12 -3.83 -13.61 -9.27
CA LEU A 12 -5.15 -13.15 -9.73
C LEU A 12 -6.34 -13.89 -9.06
N ALA A 13 -6.11 -15.11 -8.55
CA ALA A 13 -7.15 -15.88 -7.85
C ALA A 13 -7.19 -15.63 -6.34
N ALA A 14 -6.14 -15.02 -5.76
CA ALA A 14 -6.03 -14.76 -4.32
C ALA A 14 -6.31 -13.31 -3.94
N SER A 15 -6.41 -12.39 -4.91
CA SER A 15 -6.90 -11.03 -4.67
C SER A 15 -8.41 -11.11 -4.42
N GLY A 16 -8.79 -11.55 -3.24
CA GLY A 16 -10.11 -11.33 -2.71
C GLY A 16 -10.29 -9.82 -2.63
N THR A 17 -10.91 -9.25 -3.67
CA THR A 17 -11.41 -7.88 -3.59
C THR A 17 -12.35 -7.85 -2.40
N LEU A 18 -11.87 -7.36 -1.26
CA LEU A 18 -12.74 -7.01 -0.16
C LEU A 18 -13.54 -5.82 -0.69
N LEU A 19 -14.69 -6.10 -1.31
CA LEU A 19 -15.70 -5.11 -1.61
C LEU A 19 -16.22 -4.59 -0.28
N VAL A 20 -15.43 -3.72 0.36
CA VAL A 20 -15.91 -2.88 1.44
C VAL A 20 -16.95 -1.99 0.77
N GLY A 21 -18.23 -2.22 1.12
CA GLY A 21 -19.33 -1.41 0.61
C GLY A 21 -18.96 0.06 0.73
N ASN A 22 -19.15 0.81 -0.35
CA ASN A 22 -18.79 2.21 -0.50
C ASN A 22 -19.05 3.02 0.76
N VAL A 23 -18.02 3.19 1.58
CA VAL A 23 -17.95 4.29 2.51
C VAL A 23 -17.49 5.45 1.67
N VAL A 24 -18.33 6.46 1.52
CA VAL A 24 -18.01 7.70 0.82
C VAL A 24 -16.99 8.45 1.68
N PHE A 25 -15.74 8.01 1.62
CA PHE A 25 -14.64 8.93 1.76
C PHE A 25 -14.65 9.75 0.47
N GLY A 26 -14.40 11.03 0.51
CA GLY A 26 -14.37 11.87 -0.69
C GLY A 26 -13.24 11.50 -1.69
N GLN A 27 -12.65 10.30 -1.55
CA GLN A 27 -11.64 9.71 -2.41
C GLN A 27 -12.06 8.27 -2.76
N ASN A 28 -11.93 7.90 -4.03
CA ASN A 28 -12.17 6.55 -4.53
C ASN A 28 -10.90 5.70 -4.31
N LEU A 29 -10.62 5.33 -3.05
CA LEU A 29 -9.43 4.57 -2.69
C LEU A 29 -9.64 3.09 -2.98
N GLN A 30 -8.67 2.49 -3.68
CA GLN A 30 -8.60 1.08 -3.98
C GLN A 30 -7.45 0.48 -3.16
N TYR A 31 -7.76 -0.44 -2.26
CA TYR A 31 -6.80 -1.11 -1.38
C TYR A 31 -6.77 -2.59 -1.68
N THR A 32 -5.58 -3.18 -1.67
CA THR A 32 -5.36 -4.62 -1.84
C THR A 32 -4.34 -5.12 -0.83
N ASP A 33 -4.76 -6.08 0.01
CA ASP A 33 -3.89 -6.86 0.87
C ASP A 33 -3.25 -7.98 0.04
N VAL A 34 -1.93 -8.07 0.08
CA VAL A 34 -1.17 -9.13 -0.61
C VAL A 34 -1.00 -10.32 0.33
N ASN A 35 -1.98 -11.21 0.34
CA ASN A 35 -2.04 -12.32 1.28
C ASN A 35 -1.92 -13.69 0.57
N PRO A 36 -0.88 -14.50 0.88
CA PRO A 36 0.26 -14.19 1.76
C PRO A 36 1.19 -13.13 1.17
N ASP A 37 1.94 -12.43 2.04
CA ASP A 37 2.98 -11.49 1.64
C ASP A 37 3.89 -12.08 0.56
N VAL A 38 4.24 -11.28 -0.43
CA VAL A 38 5.22 -11.71 -1.45
C VAL A 38 6.61 -11.45 -0.93
N ILE A 39 7.40 -12.51 -0.87
CA ILE A 39 8.82 -12.46 -0.48
C ILE A 39 9.68 -12.71 -1.71
N LEU A 40 10.49 -11.72 -2.06
CA LEU A 40 11.46 -11.79 -3.15
C LEU A 40 12.88 -11.89 -2.58
N ASP A 41 13.62 -12.86 -3.06
CA ASP A 41 15.07 -12.99 -2.90
C ASP A 41 15.71 -13.12 -4.29
N LYS A 42 17.03 -13.20 -4.34
CA LYS A 42 17.80 -13.36 -5.59
C LYS A 42 17.38 -14.55 -6.46
N ASN A 43 16.62 -15.52 -5.94
CA ASN A 43 16.18 -16.73 -6.64
C ASN A 43 14.70 -16.67 -7.04
N ALA A 44 13.95 -15.68 -6.56
CA ALA A 44 12.49 -15.62 -6.74
C ALA A 44 12.07 -15.23 -8.17
N GLY A 45 12.92 -14.53 -8.89
CA GLY A 45 12.59 -13.88 -10.17
C GLY A 45 11.74 -12.63 -9.99
N PRO A 46 11.52 -11.86 -11.06
CA PRO A 46 10.73 -10.63 -11.00
C PRO A 46 9.29 -10.89 -10.59
N PHE A 47 8.72 -9.94 -9.84
CA PHE A 47 7.31 -9.91 -9.46
C PHE A 47 6.63 -8.72 -10.14
N GLU A 48 5.66 -9.00 -10.98
CA GLU A 48 4.91 -8.01 -11.76
C GLU A 48 3.58 -7.71 -11.09
N MET A 49 3.26 -6.44 -10.97
CA MET A 49 2.00 -5.94 -10.41
C MET A 49 1.23 -5.14 -11.45
N ASP A 50 -0.05 -5.42 -11.54
CA ASP A 50 -1.08 -4.70 -12.28
C ASP A 50 -2.09 -4.21 -11.22
N PHE A 51 -2.07 -2.90 -10.92
CA PHE A 51 -2.83 -2.34 -9.81
C PHE A 51 -4.32 -2.24 -10.11
N ASN A 52 -4.68 -2.01 -11.38
CA ASN A 52 -6.05 -1.75 -11.81
C ASN A 52 -6.68 -2.94 -12.55
N ASN A 53 -5.97 -4.04 -12.71
CA ASN A 53 -6.38 -5.26 -13.42
C ASN A 53 -6.74 -5.01 -14.90
N ASP A 54 -6.00 -4.12 -15.58
CA ASP A 54 -6.18 -3.84 -17.02
C ASP A 54 -5.30 -4.72 -17.93
N LEU A 55 -4.58 -5.67 -17.32
CA LEU A 55 -3.66 -6.61 -17.97
C LEU A 55 -2.34 -5.97 -18.44
N SER A 56 -2.08 -4.73 -18.03
CA SER A 56 -0.80 -4.07 -18.23
C SER A 56 0.01 -4.11 -16.93
N VAL A 57 1.31 -4.34 -17.04
CA VAL A 57 2.19 -4.30 -15.85
C VAL A 57 2.47 -2.84 -15.50
N ASP A 58 2.04 -2.42 -14.33
CA ASP A 58 2.27 -1.07 -13.81
C ASP A 58 3.62 -0.93 -13.12
N ILE A 59 4.10 -2.00 -12.48
CA ILE A 59 5.37 -2.01 -11.78
C ILE A 59 5.94 -3.42 -11.68
N THR A 60 7.27 -3.54 -11.72
CA THR A 60 7.97 -4.82 -11.55
C THR A 60 8.98 -4.67 -10.43
N PHE A 61 8.95 -5.59 -9.47
CA PHE A 61 9.93 -5.70 -8.39
C PHE A 61 10.89 -6.86 -8.67
N GLU A 62 12.15 -6.68 -8.31
CA GLU A 62 13.15 -7.74 -8.43
C GLU A 62 14.19 -7.66 -7.31
N VAL A 63 14.77 -8.80 -6.97
CA VAL A 63 15.98 -8.90 -6.16
C VAL A 63 17.02 -9.70 -6.93
N ALA A 64 18.18 -9.11 -7.15
CA ALA A 64 19.27 -9.72 -7.90
C ALA A 64 20.56 -9.69 -7.10
N SER A 65 21.41 -10.71 -7.30
CA SER A 65 22.80 -10.64 -6.87
C SER A 65 23.65 -9.96 -7.94
N PHE A 66 24.70 -9.32 -7.50
CA PHE A 66 25.74 -8.79 -8.38
C PHE A 66 27.12 -9.20 -7.87
N ASP A 67 28.00 -9.48 -8.79
CA ASP A 67 29.41 -9.75 -8.53
C ASP A 67 30.26 -9.28 -9.71
N GLY A 68 31.51 -9.00 -9.45
CA GLY A 68 32.42 -8.58 -10.50
C GLY A 68 33.79 -8.21 -9.96
N SER A 69 34.61 -7.75 -10.86
CA SER A 69 35.95 -7.26 -10.54
C SER A 69 36.31 -6.08 -11.45
N GLY A 70 37.22 -5.28 -10.96
CA GLY A 70 37.79 -4.18 -11.71
C GLY A 70 39.25 -3.94 -11.34
N SER A 71 39.86 -2.96 -12.01
CA SER A 71 41.21 -2.51 -11.70
C SER A 71 41.23 -0.98 -11.60
N SER A 72 42.05 -0.45 -10.74
CA SER A 72 42.29 0.97 -10.57
C SER A 72 43.75 1.22 -10.21
N THR A 73 44.12 2.49 -10.07
CA THR A 73 45.45 2.91 -9.68
C THR A 73 45.38 3.91 -8.54
N TYR A 74 46.09 3.66 -7.45
CA TYR A 74 46.22 4.59 -6.35
C TYR A 74 47.68 4.97 -6.16
N MET A 75 48.00 6.27 -6.22
CA MET A 75 49.35 6.80 -6.13
C MET A 75 50.35 6.13 -7.10
N GLY A 76 49.87 5.79 -8.30
CA GLY A 76 50.70 5.12 -9.32
C GLY A 76 50.81 3.58 -9.15
N ILE A 77 50.19 3.01 -8.12
CA ILE A 77 50.21 1.56 -7.88
C ILE A 77 48.91 0.96 -8.42
N PRO A 78 48.97 0.08 -9.43
CA PRO A 78 47.80 -0.61 -9.93
C PRO A 78 47.31 -1.66 -8.91
N PHE A 79 46.01 -1.76 -8.74
CA PHE A 79 45.38 -2.78 -7.92
C PHE A 79 44.09 -3.31 -8.56
N THR A 80 43.70 -4.50 -8.17
CA THR A 80 42.42 -5.10 -8.53
C THR A 80 41.48 -5.06 -7.33
N PHE A 81 40.18 -4.95 -7.60
CA PHE A 81 39.14 -5.10 -6.59
C PHE A 81 38.09 -6.09 -7.08
N VAL A 82 37.45 -6.78 -6.16
CA VAL A 82 36.27 -7.60 -6.42
C VAL A 82 35.11 -7.06 -5.62
N TYR A 83 33.93 -7.20 -6.16
CA TYR A 83 32.70 -6.79 -5.46
C TYR A 83 31.62 -7.86 -5.60
N ASN A 84 30.81 -7.99 -4.57
CA ASN A 84 29.64 -8.86 -4.56
C ASN A 84 28.57 -8.27 -3.64
N GLY A 85 27.35 -8.66 -3.89
CA GLY A 85 26.21 -8.19 -3.08
C GLY A 85 24.87 -8.58 -3.67
N SER A 86 23.85 -7.93 -3.14
CA SER A 86 22.47 -8.05 -3.63
C SER A 86 21.80 -6.68 -3.71
N GLN A 87 20.89 -6.56 -4.65
CA GLN A 87 20.12 -5.35 -4.92
C GLN A 87 18.64 -5.69 -5.00
N ALA A 88 17.82 -4.95 -4.27
CA ALA A 88 16.38 -4.87 -4.51
C ALA A 88 16.10 -3.66 -5.40
N GLY A 89 15.34 -3.86 -6.45
CA GLY A 89 15.02 -2.85 -7.43
C GLY A 89 13.55 -2.84 -7.83
N VAL A 90 13.16 -1.75 -8.48
CA VAL A 90 11.82 -1.56 -9.03
C VAL A 90 11.89 -0.92 -10.41
N VAL A 91 11.08 -1.41 -11.33
CA VAL A 91 10.95 -0.91 -12.70
C VAL A 91 9.50 -0.47 -12.91
N PRO A 92 9.23 0.83 -13.08
CA PRO A 92 7.89 1.30 -13.45
C PRO A 92 7.49 0.82 -14.84
N GLY A 93 6.21 0.54 -15.02
CA GLY A 93 5.61 0.26 -16.32
C GLY A 93 5.53 1.51 -17.22
N ALA A 94 4.95 1.37 -18.38
CA ALA A 94 4.81 2.46 -19.35
C ALA A 94 4.03 3.64 -18.74
N ASN A 95 4.61 4.85 -18.85
CA ASN A 95 4.07 6.09 -18.27
C ASN A 95 3.93 6.10 -16.74
N GLY A 96 4.43 5.08 -16.05
CA GLY A 96 4.50 5.00 -14.60
C GLY A 96 5.69 5.75 -14.01
N GLY A 97 5.83 5.67 -12.70
CA GLY A 97 6.99 6.21 -11.99
C GLY A 97 6.96 5.89 -10.50
N VAL A 98 8.14 5.82 -9.89
CA VAL A 98 8.32 5.67 -8.45
C VAL A 98 8.92 6.92 -7.85
N GLN A 99 8.46 7.27 -6.65
CA GLN A 99 8.93 8.45 -5.94
C GLN A 99 10.33 8.22 -5.36
N GLY A 100 11.23 9.18 -5.56
CA GLY A 100 12.58 9.05 -5.04
C GLY A 100 13.50 10.18 -5.44
N GLN A 101 14.80 9.93 -5.26
CA GLN A 101 15.86 10.88 -5.53
C GLN A 101 17.14 10.19 -6.02
N VAL A 102 18.08 10.94 -6.58
CA VAL A 102 19.40 10.41 -6.92
C VAL A 102 20.18 10.08 -5.66
N ILE A 103 20.71 8.86 -5.58
CA ILE A 103 21.48 8.37 -4.44
C ILE A 103 22.97 8.27 -4.76
N GLY A 104 23.80 8.60 -3.77
CA GLY A 104 25.26 8.53 -3.90
C GLY A 104 25.84 9.53 -4.90
N SER A 105 27.03 9.19 -5.38
CA SER A 105 27.72 9.97 -6.43
C SER A 105 27.44 9.45 -7.84
N SER A 106 26.62 8.40 -7.96
CA SER A 106 26.21 7.79 -9.23
C SER A 106 24.88 8.43 -9.69
N SER A 107 24.55 8.25 -10.97
CA SER A 107 23.26 8.66 -11.51
C SER A 107 22.12 7.67 -11.16
N THR A 108 22.31 6.82 -10.17
CA THR A 108 21.32 5.84 -9.75
C THR A 108 20.18 6.55 -9.00
N PHE A 109 18.95 6.32 -9.45
CA PHE A 109 17.77 6.80 -8.75
C PHE A 109 17.41 5.82 -7.64
N GLY A 110 17.23 6.33 -6.42
CA GLY A 110 16.82 5.57 -5.26
C GLY A 110 15.38 5.88 -4.87
N VAL A 111 14.66 4.85 -4.45
CA VAL A 111 13.29 4.99 -3.95
C VAL A 111 13.31 5.67 -2.58
N SER A 112 12.48 6.70 -2.39
CA SER A 112 12.31 7.35 -1.09
C SER A 112 11.38 6.56 -0.18
N VAL A 113 11.76 6.46 1.09
CA VAL A 113 10.92 5.92 2.16
C VAL A 113 9.90 6.97 2.58
N LEU A 114 8.63 6.61 2.54
CA LEU A 114 7.53 7.40 3.07
C LEU A 114 7.05 6.82 4.39
N ASN A 115 6.61 7.68 5.28
CA ASN A 115 5.92 7.32 6.52
C ASN A 115 4.41 7.41 6.31
N GLU A 116 3.65 6.77 7.20
CA GLU A 116 2.21 6.96 7.28
C GLU A 116 1.88 8.46 7.43
N GLY A 117 0.94 8.95 6.62
CA GLY A 117 0.57 10.36 6.58
C GLY A 117 1.26 11.20 5.49
N ASP A 118 2.31 10.70 4.85
CA ASP A 118 2.98 11.43 3.77
C ASP A 118 2.12 11.49 2.49
N ALA A 119 2.02 12.68 1.89
CA ALA A 119 1.22 12.88 0.69
C ALA A 119 1.95 12.44 -0.59
N ILE A 120 1.22 11.78 -1.49
CA ILE A 120 1.70 11.33 -2.79
C ILE A 120 0.83 11.97 -3.87
N SER A 121 1.43 12.81 -4.71
CA SER A 121 0.72 13.66 -5.68
C SER A 121 1.64 14.07 -6.84
N ALA A 122 1.10 14.84 -7.78
CA ALA A 122 1.89 15.43 -8.88
C ALA A 122 3.08 16.29 -8.43
N ALA A 123 3.08 16.78 -7.20
CA ALA A 123 4.15 17.62 -6.66
C ALA A 123 5.41 16.82 -6.28
N ASN A 124 5.31 15.50 -6.16
CA ASN A 124 6.45 14.66 -5.79
C ASN A 124 7.36 14.38 -6.98
N ASN A 125 8.62 14.06 -6.66
CA ASN A 125 9.61 13.70 -7.68
C ASN A 125 9.49 12.21 -8.03
N PHE A 126 9.14 11.89 -9.27
CA PHE A 126 9.01 10.53 -9.77
C PHE A 126 10.01 10.25 -10.89
N SER A 127 10.63 9.07 -10.83
CA SER A 127 11.41 8.53 -11.94
C SER A 127 10.57 7.49 -12.72
N SER A 128 10.60 7.57 -14.03
CA SER A 128 10.09 6.54 -14.93
C SER A 128 11.15 5.49 -15.31
N GLN A 129 12.37 5.64 -14.77
CA GLN A 129 13.45 4.67 -14.94
C GLN A 129 13.49 3.71 -13.77
N SER A 130 14.22 2.61 -13.94
CA SER A 130 14.53 1.68 -12.86
C SER A 130 15.12 2.43 -11.65
N ALA A 131 14.68 2.05 -10.46
CA ALA A 131 15.12 2.67 -9.21
C ALA A 131 15.59 1.61 -8.21
N ALA A 132 16.62 1.94 -7.43
CA ALA A 132 17.10 1.08 -6.36
C ALA A 132 16.25 1.26 -5.10
N ILE A 133 15.70 0.17 -4.58
CA ILE A 133 15.05 0.10 -3.27
C ILE A 133 16.11 -0.02 -2.18
N GLY A 134 17.08 -0.92 -2.40
CA GLY A 134 18.22 -1.10 -1.52
C GLY A 134 19.33 -1.90 -2.19
N LEU A 135 20.56 -1.59 -1.85
CA LEU A 135 21.77 -2.25 -2.34
C LEU A 135 22.69 -2.52 -1.16
N GLN A 136 23.09 -3.77 -0.98
CA GLN A 136 23.99 -4.22 0.07
C GLN A 136 25.06 -5.12 -0.53
N GLY A 137 26.32 -4.89 -0.12
CA GLY A 137 27.43 -5.72 -0.61
C GLY A 137 28.76 -5.35 0.01
N VAL A 138 29.81 -5.93 -0.55
CA VAL A 138 31.19 -5.68 -0.15
C VAL A 138 32.06 -5.47 -1.39
N VAL A 139 32.97 -4.50 -1.30
CA VAL A 139 34.10 -4.35 -2.22
C VAL A 139 35.37 -4.76 -1.48
N SER A 140 36.07 -5.77 -1.96
CA SER A 140 37.32 -6.24 -1.42
C SER A 140 38.50 -5.83 -2.30
N ILE A 141 39.57 -5.33 -1.68
CA ILE A 141 40.83 -4.98 -2.34
C ILE A 141 41.92 -5.85 -1.75
N PRO A 142 42.14 -7.05 -2.32
CA PRO A 142 43.05 -8.04 -1.75
C PRO A 142 44.49 -7.53 -1.59
N ALA A 143 44.96 -6.69 -2.53
CA ALA A 143 46.31 -6.15 -2.49
C ALA A 143 46.61 -5.31 -1.23
N PHE A 144 45.56 -4.74 -0.60
CA PHE A 144 45.68 -3.93 0.62
C PHE A 144 45.01 -4.56 1.83
N ASN A 145 44.43 -5.76 1.67
CA ASN A 145 43.63 -6.45 2.71
C ASN A 145 42.55 -5.54 3.30
N ILE A 146 41.81 -4.88 2.41
CA ILE A 146 40.75 -3.93 2.75
C ILE A 146 39.42 -4.40 2.18
N ASP A 147 38.37 -4.37 3.02
CA ASP A 147 36.97 -4.58 2.65
C ASP A 147 36.15 -3.34 2.96
N TYR A 148 35.33 -2.94 2.01
CA TYR A 148 34.38 -1.84 2.16
C TYR A 148 32.95 -2.38 2.03
N ALA A 149 32.12 -2.15 3.04
CA ALA A 149 30.70 -2.41 2.93
C ALA A 149 30.03 -1.38 2.01
N ILE A 150 29.16 -1.87 1.14
CA ILE A 150 28.27 -1.05 0.32
C ILE A 150 26.88 -1.18 0.92
N ASN A 151 26.30 -0.06 1.38
CA ASN A 151 24.93 0.02 1.84
C ASN A 151 24.32 1.30 1.27
N GLN A 152 23.39 1.16 0.33
CA GLN A 152 22.74 2.29 -0.33
C GLN A 152 21.23 2.04 -0.46
N GLY A 153 20.44 3.10 -0.37
CA GLY A 153 19.00 3.08 -0.44
C GLY A 153 18.34 3.24 0.93
N GLU A 154 17.28 4.02 0.96
CA GLU A 154 16.58 4.38 2.21
C GLU A 154 15.79 3.20 2.81
N PHE A 155 15.46 2.20 1.98
CA PHE A 155 14.70 1.02 2.43
C PHE A 155 15.55 -0.07 3.10
N LEU A 156 16.88 0.03 3.14
CA LEU A 156 17.72 -0.97 3.81
C LEU A 156 17.37 -1.09 5.31
N GLY A 157 16.90 -2.28 5.71
CA GLY A 157 16.42 -2.54 7.06
C GLY A 157 15.08 -1.88 7.41
N ALA A 158 14.41 -1.26 6.45
CA ALA A 158 13.07 -0.71 6.66
C ALA A 158 12.03 -1.82 6.85
N SER A 159 11.14 -1.63 7.80
CA SER A 159 10.02 -2.53 8.07
C SER A 159 8.71 -1.76 7.89
N GLN A 160 7.84 -2.31 7.03
CA GLN A 160 6.48 -1.81 6.76
C GLN A 160 6.45 -0.31 6.42
N LYS A 161 7.35 0.13 5.54
CA LYS A 161 7.41 1.50 5.04
C LYS A 161 6.77 1.59 3.66
N PHE A 162 6.40 2.82 3.28
CA PHE A 162 5.67 3.06 2.05
C PHE A 162 6.59 3.56 0.94
N MET A 163 6.36 3.06 -0.27
CA MET A 163 6.94 3.56 -1.52
C MET A 163 5.83 4.27 -2.30
N GLY A 164 6.03 5.53 -2.63
CA GLY A 164 5.11 6.28 -3.48
C GLY A 164 5.27 5.89 -4.96
N MET A 165 4.15 5.79 -5.65
CA MET A 165 4.11 5.46 -7.07
C MET A 165 3.08 6.29 -7.82
N LYS A 166 3.24 6.35 -9.15
CA LYS A 166 2.22 6.78 -10.10
C LYS A 166 2.13 5.80 -11.26
N PHE A 167 0.96 5.64 -11.83
CA PHE A 167 0.73 4.81 -13.01
C PHE A 167 -0.41 5.38 -13.86
N GLN A 168 -0.55 4.89 -15.09
CA GLN A 168 -1.57 5.37 -16.01
C GLN A 168 -2.66 4.31 -16.18
N ALA A 169 -3.91 4.67 -15.91
CA ALA A 169 -5.08 3.83 -16.16
C ALA A 169 -6.05 4.57 -17.07
N ALA A 170 -6.50 3.92 -18.16
CA ALA A 170 -7.39 4.50 -19.16
C ALA A 170 -6.95 5.91 -19.65
N GLY A 171 -5.64 6.13 -19.78
CA GLY A 171 -5.07 7.40 -20.23
C GLY A 171 -4.93 8.48 -19.15
N ASN A 172 -5.36 8.22 -17.92
CA ASN A 172 -5.28 9.16 -16.79
C ASN A 172 -4.23 8.73 -15.77
N MET A 173 -3.63 9.72 -15.09
CA MET A 173 -2.62 9.46 -14.07
C MET A 173 -3.29 9.18 -12.72
N HIS A 174 -2.82 8.13 -12.04
CA HIS A 174 -3.22 7.77 -10.68
C HIS A 174 -2.00 7.74 -9.77
N TYR A 175 -2.22 8.04 -8.50
CA TYR A 175 -1.18 7.99 -7.45
C TYR A 175 -1.52 6.90 -6.45
N GLY A 176 -0.48 6.22 -5.98
CA GLY A 176 -0.62 5.11 -5.06
C GLY A 176 0.63 4.92 -4.19
N TRP A 177 0.54 3.94 -3.33
CA TRP A 177 1.65 3.48 -2.52
C TRP A 177 1.71 1.95 -2.47
N VAL A 178 2.90 1.42 -2.24
CA VAL A 178 3.15 0.01 -1.91
C VAL A 178 3.86 -0.04 -0.57
N ARG A 179 3.39 -0.87 0.37
CA ARG A 179 4.03 -1.06 1.67
C ARG A 179 5.02 -2.21 1.59
N LEU A 180 6.27 -1.91 1.95
CA LEU A 180 7.43 -2.77 1.76
C LEU A 180 8.22 -2.97 3.07
N SER A 181 8.88 -4.11 3.18
CA SER A 181 9.99 -4.33 4.11
C SER A 181 11.21 -4.82 3.35
N VAL A 182 12.40 -4.43 3.81
CA VAL A 182 13.68 -4.94 3.27
C VAL A 182 14.46 -5.56 4.40
N ASP A 183 14.58 -6.91 4.38
CA ASP A 183 15.41 -7.64 5.32
C ASP A 183 16.84 -7.69 4.81
N THR A 184 17.77 -7.21 5.62
CA THR A 184 19.22 -7.15 5.37
C THR A 184 20.00 -8.18 6.16
N LEU A 185 19.33 -8.96 7.02
CA LEU A 185 19.98 -9.87 7.96
C LEU A 185 20.07 -11.30 7.44
N ASP A 186 19.38 -11.61 6.34
CA ASP A 186 19.44 -12.94 5.74
C ASP A 186 20.84 -13.19 5.15
N PRO A 187 21.52 -14.28 5.53
CA PRO A 187 22.83 -14.63 4.99
C PRO A 187 22.84 -14.84 3.47
N ALA A 188 21.70 -15.10 2.86
CA ALA A 188 21.57 -15.30 1.42
C ALA A 188 21.53 -13.98 0.63
N GLY A 189 21.44 -12.85 1.29
CA GLY A 189 21.34 -11.49 0.73
C GLY A 189 20.01 -10.80 1.05
N LEU A 190 19.74 -9.69 0.38
CA LEU A 190 18.51 -8.91 0.60
C LEU A 190 17.26 -9.74 0.33
N LYS A 191 16.25 -9.51 1.16
CA LYS A 191 14.86 -9.91 0.87
C LYS A 191 13.97 -8.69 0.82
N LEU A 192 13.17 -8.60 -0.22
CA LEU A 192 12.12 -7.60 -0.37
C LEU A 192 10.77 -8.27 -0.06
N ILE A 193 10.02 -7.69 0.86
CA ILE A 193 8.70 -8.19 1.27
C ILE A 193 7.66 -7.15 0.89
N ILE A 194 6.65 -7.58 0.12
CA ILE A 194 5.53 -6.75 -0.33
C ILE A 194 4.30 -7.17 0.47
N HIS A 195 3.75 -6.23 1.24
CA HIS A 195 2.62 -6.49 2.16
C HIS A 195 1.27 -6.16 1.54
N ASP A 196 1.12 -4.96 1.03
CA ASP A 196 -0.10 -4.44 0.46
C ASP A 196 0.16 -3.18 -0.37
N TYR A 197 -0.89 -2.71 -1.03
CA TYR A 197 -0.85 -1.46 -1.81
C TYR A 197 -2.21 -0.80 -1.86
N ALA A 198 -2.21 0.50 -2.13
CA ALA A 198 -3.41 1.23 -2.49
C ALA A 198 -3.14 2.31 -3.51
N TYR A 199 -4.19 2.71 -4.22
CA TYR A 199 -4.15 3.86 -5.13
C TYR A 199 -5.46 4.64 -5.09
N ASN A 200 -5.41 5.91 -5.49
CA ASN A 200 -6.60 6.72 -5.66
C ASN A 200 -7.20 6.44 -7.05
N GLY A 201 -8.40 5.88 -7.08
CA GLY A 201 -9.15 5.62 -8.32
C GLY A 201 -9.69 6.87 -8.99
N THR A 202 -9.63 8.04 -8.32
CA THR A 202 -9.92 9.34 -8.94
C THR A 202 -8.63 9.86 -9.60
N ALA A 203 -8.70 10.13 -10.89
CA ALA A 203 -7.56 10.56 -11.68
C ALA A 203 -6.99 11.89 -11.19
N ASN A 204 -5.65 11.98 -11.15
CA ASN A 204 -4.86 13.14 -10.75
C ASN A 204 -5.04 13.60 -9.29
N GLU A 205 -5.82 12.86 -8.49
CA GLU A 205 -5.99 13.14 -7.07
C GLU A 205 -4.86 12.52 -6.24
N GLN A 206 -4.45 13.23 -5.21
CA GLN A 206 -3.44 12.75 -4.25
C GLN A 206 -3.96 11.54 -3.44
N ILE A 207 -3.03 10.78 -2.89
CA ILE A 207 -3.28 9.78 -1.86
C ILE A 207 -2.32 10.03 -0.69
N ILE A 208 -2.72 9.62 0.50
CA ILE A 208 -1.85 9.64 1.68
C ILE A 208 -1.26 8.25 1.88
N ALA A 209 0.04 8.16 2.14
CA ALA A 209 0.70 6.89 2.45
C ALA A 209 0.08 6.26 3.70
N GLY A 210 -0.35 5.01 3.57
CA GLY A 210 -1.09 4.31 4.63
C GLY A 210 -2.61 4.42 4.54
N ASP A 211 -3.18 5.34 3.76
CA ASP A 211 -4.61 5.35 3.49
C ASP A 211 -4.99 4.27 2.45
N PRO A 212 -6.05 3.54 2.65
CA PRO A 212 -7.04 3.56 3.72
C PRO A 212 -6.79 2.53 4.87
N ILE A 213 -5.55 2.07 5.08
CA ILE A 213 -5.26 0.96 6.03
C ILE A 213 -5.88 1.22 7.40
N GLY A 214 -5.64 2.38 7.99
CA GLY A 214 -6.19 2.74 9.31
C GLY A 214 -7.70 2.66 9.34
N SER A 215 -8.37 3.18 8.29
CA SER A 215 -9.82 3.14 8.18
C SER A 215 -10.38 1.74 7.93
N VAL A 216 -9.69 0.89 7.15
CA VAL A 216 -10.13 -0.50 6.88
C VAL A 216 -9.96 -1.36 8.13
N ILE A 217 -8.83 -1.24 8.83
CA ILE A 217 -8.59 -1.98 10.09
C ILE A 217 -9.59 -1.53 11.17
N ALA A 218 -9.78 -0.22 11.34
CA ALA A 218 -10.75 0.32 12.29
C ALA A 218 -12.17 -0.14 11.94
N GLN A 219 -12.54 -0.16 10.67
CA GLN A 219 -13.85 -0.62 10.23
C GLN A 219 -14.04 -2.13 10.44
N ALA A 220 -13.04 -2.96 10.18
CA ALA A 220 -13.10 -4.40 10.46
C ALA A 220 -13.23 -4.66 11.96
N ALA A 221 -12.45 -3.98 12.78
CA ALA A 221 -12.55 -4.06 14.24
C ALA A 221 -13.91 -3.58 14.76
N LEU A 222 -14.50 -2.56 14.13
CA LEU A 222 -15.85 -2.08 14.46
C LEU A 222 -16.93 -3.07 14.04
N GLN A 223 -16.77 -3.79 12.91
CA GLN A 223 -17.76 -4.78 12.47
C GLN A 223 -17.96 -5.92 13.47
N ASP A 224 -16.93 -6.30 14.20
CA ASP A 224 -17.02 -7.31 15.26
C ASP A 224 -17.68 -6.78 16.55
N LYS A 225 -17.63 -5.48 16.76
CA LYS A 225 -18.14 -4.80 17.97
C LYS A 225 -19.52 -4.16 17.78
N VAL A 226 -20.01 -4.08 16.55
CA VAL A 226 -21.25 -3.35 16.19
C VAL A 226 -22.16 -4.23 15.36
N SER A 227 -23.40 -4.33 15.73
CA SER A 227 -24.42 -5.01 14.92
C SER A 227 -25.69 -4.18 14.78
N PHE A 228 -26.28 -4.22 13.56
CA PHE A 228 -27.55 -3.61 13.27
C PHE A 228 -28.64 -4.68 13.13
N LEU A 229 -29.66 -4.59 13.93
CA LEU A 229 -30.89 -5.36 13.76
C LEU A 229 -31.94 -4.42 13.17
N ILE A 230 -32.32 -4.67 11.92
CA ILE A 230 -33.23 -3.80 11.15
C ILE A 230 -34.52 -4.58 10.92
N THR A 231 -35.63 -4.01 11.40
CA THR A 231 -37.00 -4.46 11.13
C THR A 231 -37.72 -3.43 10.29
N THR A 232 -39.00 -3.66 9.99
CA THR A 232 -39.83 -2.70 9.21
C THR A 232 -39.94 -1.34 9.88
N ASP A 233 -40.02 -1.31 11.21
CA ASP A 233 -40.42 -0.15 12.00
C ASP A 233 -39.32 0.33 12.96
N LEU A 234 -38.25 -0.47 13.12
CA LEU A 234 -37.25 -0.21 14.14
C LEU A 234 -35.85 -0.62 13.66
N VAL A 235 -34.88 0.23 13.93
CA VAL A 235 -33.45 -0.13 13.92
C VAL A 235 -32.97 -0.24 15.35
N THR A 236 -32.31 -1.33 15.67
CA THR A 236 -31.56 -1.50 16.92
C THR A 236 -30.10 -1.60 16.58
N LEU A 237 -29.31 -0.67 17.07
CA LEU A 237 -27.86 -0.70 17.03
C LEU A 237 -27.36 -1.33 18.34
N ASN A 238 -26.63 -2.44 18.26
CA ASN A 238 -25.95 -3.00 19.42
C ASN A 238 -24.45 -2.74 19.29
N VAL A 239 -23.84 -2.28 20.36
CA VAL A 239 -22.41 -1.97 20.43
C VAL A 239 -21.79 -2.62 21.66
N THR A 240 -20.48 -2.85 21.64
CA THR A 240 -19.73 -3.21 22.84
C THR A 240 -19.59 -1.98 23.78
N PRO A 241 -19.40 -2.17 25.09
CA PRO A 241 -19.37 -1.08 26.07
C PRO A 241 -18.30 -0.01 25.79
N ASP A 242 -17.20 -0.37 25.17
CA ASP A 242 -16.09 0.52 24.80
C ASP A 242 -16.43 1.49 23.67
N LEU A 243 -17.55 1.28 22.96
CA LEU A 243 -18.04 2.14 21.89
C LEU A 243 -19.18 3.09 22.33
N ILE A 244 -19.57 3.06 23.59
CA ILE A 244 -20.52 4.04 24.15
C ILE A 244 -19.88 5.44 24.09
N GLY A 245 -20.68 6.44 23.72
CA GLY A 245 -20.22 7.82 23.46
C GLY A 245 -20.08 8.14 21.96
N GLY A 246 -20.32 7.17 21.08
CA GLY A 246 -20.44 7.38 19.65
C GLY A 246 -21.73 8.11 19.27
N GLU A 247 -21.94 8.29 17.97
CA GLU A 247 -23.10 8.96 17.40
C GLU A 247 -23.77 8.12 16.32
N LEU A 248 -25.10 8.01 16.37
CA LEU A 248 -25.92 7.36 15.35
C LEU A 248 -26.62 8.43 14.50
N GLN A 249 -26.45 8.36 13.17
CA GLN A 249 -27.11 9.26 12.22
C GLN A 249 -27.98 8.47 11.25
N ILE A 250 -29.09 9.09 10.82
CA ILE A 250 -29.87 8.66 9.66
C ILE A 250 -29.71 9.72 8.57
N VAL A 251 -29.24 9.29 7.41
CA VAL A 251 -28.88 10.14 6.27
C VAL A 251 -29.76 9.74 5.08
N ASN A 252 -30.33 10.72 4.37
CA ASN A 252 -31.07 10.45 3.14
C ASN A 252 -30.11 10.24 1.95
N ILE A 253 -30.65 9.91 0.77
CA ILE A 253 -29.87 9.68 -0.45
C ILE A 253 -29.09 10.89 -0.93
N ASP A 254 -29.48 12.11 -0.52
CA ASP A 254 -28.77 13.35 -0.87
C ASP A 254 -27.62 13.66 0.09
N GLY A 255 -27.34 12.76 1.03
CA GLY A 255 -26.28 12.93 2.03
C GLY A 255 -26.65 13.86 3.19
N LYS A 256 -27.92 14.28 3.29
CA LYS A 256 -28.39 15.14 4.38
C LYS A 256 -28.78 14.31 5.59
N SER A 257 -28.18 14.60 6.74
CA SER A 257 -28.62 14.03 8.02
C SER A 257 -30.04 14.47 8.35
N THR A 258 -30.91 13.50 8.58
CA THR A 258 -32.29 13.70 8.96
C THR A 258 -32.54 13.51 10.45
N TYR A 259 -31.62 12.79 11.10
CA TYR A 259 -31.69 12.50 12.53
C TYR A 259 -30.30 12.15 13.07
N THR A 260 -30.02 12.60 14.29
CA THR A 260 -28.75 12.30 14.98
C THR A 260 -29.05 12.08 16.46
N LEU A 261 -28.49 11.02 17.05
CA LEU A 261 -28.58 10.78 18.47
C LEU A 261 -27.27 10.18 19.02
N PRO A 262 -26.91 10.45 20.28
CA PRO A 262 -25.80 9.84 20.93
C PRO A 262 -26.05 8.33 21.16
N ILE A 263 -24.99 7.55 21.16
CA ILE A 263 -25.00 6.14 21.52
C ILE A 263 -24.65 6.07 23.02
N ASP A 264 -25.69 6.16 23.85
CA ASP A 264 -25.53 6.21 25.31
C ASP A 264 -25.63 4.84 26.01
N ASP A 265 -26.04 3.79 25.26
CA ASP A 265 -26.24 2.44 25.75
C ASP A 265 -25.81 1.41 24.70
N ILE A 266 -25.55 0.18 25.15
CA ILE A 266 -25.21 -0.97 24.31
C ILE A 266 -26.30 -1.33 23.28
N GLY A 267 -27.53 -0.89 23.46
CA GLY A 267 -28.72 -1.18 22.62
C GLY A 267 -29.49 0.05 22.21
N THR A 268 -28.92 0.90 21.37
CA THR A 268 -29.57 2.15 20.90
C THR A 268 -30.65 1.84 19.86
N LYS A 269 -31.83 2.45 20.00
CA LYS A 269 -33.02 2.17 19.15
C LYS A 269 -33.51 3.42 18.44
N VAL A 270 -33.83 3.29 17.13
CA VAL A 270 -34.43 4.33 16.32
C VAL A 270 -35.70 3.79 15.65
N ARG A 271 -36.82 4.49 15.82
CA ARG A 271 -38.08 4.19 15.14
C ARG A 271 -38.04 4.74 13.72
N LEU A 272 -38.58 3.98 12.78
CA LEU A 272 -38.61 4.33 11.35
C LEU A 272 -39.98 4.87 10.90
N GLU A 273 -40.99 4.79 11.74
CA GLU A 273 -42.37 5.23 11.45
C GLU A 273 -42.49 6.74 11.17
N ASP A 274 -41.57 7.56 11.65
CA ASP A 274 -41.54 9.00 11.44
C ASP A 274 -40.82 9.40 10.12
N TYR A 275 -40.36 8.46 9.32
CA TYR A 275 -39.64 8.71 8.09
C TYR A 275 -40.51 8.43 6.87
N SER A 276 -40.36 9.26 5.84
CA SER A 276 -41.05 9.06 4.55
C SER A 276 -40.53 7.78 3.89
N THR A 277 -41.37 7.14 3.09
CA THR A 277 -40.96 6.01 2.25
C THR A 277 -39.75 6.38 1.39
N GLY A 278 -38.69 5.60 1.47
CA GLY A 278 -37.45 5.91 0.74
C GLY A 278 -36.24 5.11 1.18
N ILE A 279 -35.12 5.43 0.54
CA ILE A 279 -33.81 4.87 0.87
C ILE A 279 -33.10 5.80 1.83
N TYR A 280 -32.58 5.24 2.92
CA TYR A 280 -31.77 5.94 3.91
C TYR A 280 -30.52 5.13 4.20
N PHE A 281 -29.53 5.80 4.78
CA PHE A 281 -28.32 5.18 5.36
C PHE A 281 -28.32 5.44 6.85
N ILE A 282 -28.09 4.38 7.63
CA ILE A 282 -27.83 4.49 9.06
C ILE A 282 -26.33 4.44 9.24
N GLU A 283 -25.77 5.45 9.87
CA GLU A 283 -24.36 5.62 10.14
C GLU A 283 -24.11 5.66 11.64
N ALA A 284 -23.33 4.71 12.14
CA ALA A 284 -22.82 4.72 13.51
C ALA A 284 -21.37 5.21 13.47
N ARG A 285 -21.10 6.34 14.11
CA ARG A 285 -19.79 7.02 14.13
C ARG A 285 -19.15 6.89 15.49
N PHE A 286 -17.90 6.46 15.49
CA PHE A 286 -17.05 6.29 16.67
C PHE A 286 -15.74 7.03 16.44
N GLY A 287 -14.94 7.26 17.48
CA GLY A 287 -13.63 7.89 17.34
C GLY A 287 -12.67 7.13 16.41
N GLU A 288 -12.89 5.83 16.25
CA GLU A 288 -12.08 4.94 15.41
C GLU A 288 -12.61 4.75 13.98
N GLY A 289 -13.82 5.22 13.66
CA GLY A 289 -14.40 5.05 12.33
C GLY A 289 -15.92 5.12 12.26
N THR A 290 -16.47 4.83 11.10
CA THR A 290 -17.92 4.87 10.83
C THR A 290 -18.37 3.56 10.20
N LEU A 291 -19.49 3.02 10.69
CA LEU A 291 -20.20 1.92 10.04
C LEU A 291 -21.52 2.41 9.46
N SER A 292 -21.79 2.06 8.20
CA SER A 292 -23.02 2.44 7.50
C SER A 292 -23.80 1.21 7.04
N ARG A 293 -25.13 1.32 7.07
CA ARG A 293 -26.07 0.33 6.52
C ARG A 293 -27.17 1.03 5.73
N LYS A 294 -27.40 0.54 4.52
CA LYS A 294 -28.54 0.98 3.70
C LYS A 294 -29.82 0.34 4.21
N ILE A 295 -30.87 1.14 4.38
CA ILE A 295 -32.22 0.71 4.74
C ILE A 295 -33.25 1.22 3.74
N TYR A 296 -34.37 0.53 3.69
CA TYR A 296 -35.54 0.98 2.94
C TYR A 296 -36.72 1.12 3.89
N VAL A 297 -37.23 2.35 4.04
CA VAL A 297 -38.43 2.65 4.82
C VAL A 297 -39.66 2.54 3.87
N LYS A 298 -40.65 1.78 4.32
CA LYS A 298 -41.88 1.52 3.53
C LYS A 298 -43.01 2.49 3.90
#